data_2bf840d8ef669f4220ca24221d8b3d61
#
_entry.id   2bf840d8ef669f4220ca24221d8b3d61
#
_cell.length_a   1.000
_cell.length_b   1.000
_cell.length_c   1.000
_cell.angle_alpha   90.00
_cell.angle_beta   90.00
_cell.angle_gamma   90.00
#
_symmetry.space_group_name_H-M   'P 1'
#
loop_
_entity.id
_entity.type
_entity.pdbx_description
1 polymer ?
#
loop_
_entity_poly.entity_id
_entity_poly.type
_entity_poly.pdbx_seq_one_letter_code
_entity_poly.pdbx_strand_id
1 'polypeptide(L)'
;TEVEGVIHYIAQRYHSIGINRVVNKVRTEKQILTDLPILKVANRHPYIPVITLHKYGDLIKTESKELYNTFVYGNDNVIYKDSELAWCGFTHDYAISYSIMKGYKNIVLIGAADFTQGGHYSNTDIFKPSNDLVTMSKDYIENTCSKHANIYTCNVKSVLNVKRLAINSLLN
;
A
#
# COMPACT_ATOMS: atom_id res chain seq x y z
N THR A 1 -16.56 -7.15 -12.04
CA THR A 1 -17.27 -5.87 -12.22
C THR A 1 -16.51 -5.01 -13.22
N GLU A 2 -17.17 -4.03 -13.87
CA GLU A 2 -16.53 -3.08 -14.79
C GLU A 2 -15.37 -2.33 -14.13
N VAL A 3 -15.52 -1.94 -12.87
CA VAL A 3 -14.47 -1.29 -12.06
C VAL A 3 -13.26 -2.21 -11.85
N GLU A 4 -13.46 -3.50 -11.61
CA GLU A 4 -12.35 -4.47 -11.47
C GLU A 4 -11.57 -4.60 -12.77
N GLY A 5 -12.25 -4.58 -13.94
CA GLY A 5 -11.62 -4.60 -15.25
C GLY A 5 -10.71 -3.38 -15.49
N VAL A 6 -11.19 -2.19 -15.14
CA VAL A 6 -10.42 -0.93 -15.23
C VAL A 6 -9.17 -0.98 -14.35
N ILE A 7 -9.31 -1.39 -13.09
CA ILE A 7 -8.17 -1.49 -12.16
C ILE A 7 -7.16 -2.53 -12.66
N HIS A 8 -7.62 -3.65 -13.19
CA HIS A 8 -6.75 -4.69 -13.74
C HIS A 8 -5.93 -4.17 -14.92
N TYR A 9 -6.56 -3.44 -15.85
CA TYR A 9 -5.88 -2.80 -16.97
C TYR A 9 -4.80 -1.82 -16.51
N ILE A 10 -5.12 -0.95 -15.55
CA ILE A 10 -4.17 0.00 -14.96
C ILE A 10 -2.99 -0.74 -14.31
N ALA A 11 -3.28 -1.79 -13.54
CA ALA A 11 -2.24 -2.57 -12.86
C ALA A 11 -1.27 -3.28 -13.81
N GLN A 12 -1.68 -3.56 -15.04
CA GLN A 12 -0.79 -4.13 -16.06
C GLN A 12 0.03 -3.09 -16.82
N ARG A 13 -0.43 -1.85 -16.85
CA ARG A 13 0.21 -0.76 -17.61
C ARG A 13 1.23 0.02 -16.80
N TYR A 14 1.09 0.06 -15.49
CA TYR A 14 1.95 0.78 -14.58
C TYR A 14 2.64 -0.17 -13.59
N HIS A 15 3.72 0.29 -12.99
CA HIS A 15 4.29 -0.41 -11.83
C HIS A 15 3.24 -0.46 -10.72
N SER A 16 2.80 -1.65 -10.40
CA SER A 16 1.66 -1.85 -9.51
C SER A 16 2.01 -2.71 -8.30
N ILE A 17 1.55 -2.26 -7.14
CA ILE A 17 1.72 -2.96 -5.87
C ILE A 17 0.34 -3.26 -5.29
N GLY A 18 0.00 -4.54 -5.18
CA GLY A 18 -1.21 -4.99 -4.49
C GLY A 18 -0.99 -5.05 -2.99
N ILE A 19 -1.89 -4.44 -2.22
CA ILE A 19 -1.85 -4.42 -0.76
C ILE A 19 -2.78 -5.50 -0.22
N ASN A 20 -2.27 -6.35 0.66
CA ASN A 20 -3.04 -7.38 1.33
C ASN A 20 -3.78 -8.31 0.34
N ARG A 21 -5.12 -8.33 0.36
CA ARG A 21 -5.94 -9.26 -0.43
C ARG A 21 -6.24 -8.80 -1.86
N VAL A 22 -5.76 -7.63 -2.27
CA VAL A 22 -6.03 -7.08 -3.62
C VAL A 22 -5.61 -8.03 -4.73
N VAL A 23 -4.49 -8.75 -4.55
CA VAL A 23 -3.98 -9.72 -5.53
C VAL A 23 -4.91 -10.90 -5.81
N ASN A 24 -5.88 -11.17 -4.95
CA ASN A 24 -6.92 -12.17 -5.22
C ASN A 24 -7.89 -11.75 -6.34
N LYS A 25 -7.95 -10.46 -6.65
CA LYS A 25 -8.87 -9.88 -7.62
C LYS A 25 -8.17 -9.18 -8.78
N VAL A 26 -7.02 -8.56 -8.50
CA VAL A 26 -6.25 -7.79 -9.47
C VAL A 26 -4.82 -8.31 -9.49
N ARG A 27 -4.36 -8.78 -10.65
CA ARG A 27 -2.96 -9.16 -10.83
C ARG A 27 -2.10 -7.90 -10.84
N THR A 28 -1.22 -7.79 -9.85
CA THR A 28 -0.25 -6.69 -9.72
C THR A 28 1.16 -7.19 -9.97
N GLU A 29 2.10 -6.28 -10.26
CA GLU A 29 3.51 -6.61 -10.44
C GLU A 29 4.14 -7.17 -9.17
N LYS A 30 3.79 -6.58 -8.03
CA LYS A 30 4.25 -7.01 -6.70
C LYS A 30 3.08 -7.00 -5.71
N GLN A 31 3.26 -7.67 -4.59
CA GLN A 31 2.33 -7.63 -3.46
C GLN A 31 3.04 -7.25 -2.16
N ILE A 32 2.37 -6.47 -1.33
CA ILE A 32 2.83 -6.09 0.00
C ILE A 32 1.91 -6.69 1.06
N LEU A 33 2.52 -7.33 2.05
CA LEU A 33 1.83 -8.02 3.14
C LEU A 33 2.58 -7.74 4.45
N THR A 34 1.89 -7.15 5.41
CA THR A 34 2.48 -6.82 6.72
C THR A 34 1.85 -7.57 7.89
N ASP A 35 0.78 -8.33 7.65
CA ASP A 35 0.00 -9.00 8.68
C ASP A 35 0.03 -10.52 8.53
N LEU A 36 0.26 -11.23 9.62
CA LEU A 36 0.36 -12.69 9.64
C LEU A 36 -0.87 -13.41 9.03
N PRO A 37 -2.12 -13.02 9.32
CA PRO A 37 -3.29 -13.67 8.73
C PRO A 37 -3.37 -13.56 7.19
N ILE A 38 -2.68 -12.55 6.63
CA ILE A 38 -2.70 -12.26 5.18
C ILE A 38 -1.62 -13.05 4.42
N LEU A 39 -0.62 -13.61 5.09
CA LEU A 39 0.46 -14.36 4.43
C LEU A 39 -0.03 -15.54 3.59
N LYS A 40 -1.17 -16.13 3.95
CA LYS A 40 -1.81 -17.19 3.14
C LYS A 40 -2.16 -16.71 1.73
N VAL A 41 -2.37 -15.41 1.52
CA VAL A 41 -2.62 -14.82 0.20
C VAL A 41 -1.37 -14.93 -0.68
N ALA A 42 -0.20 -14.58 -0.15
CA ALA A 42 1.07 -14.72 -0.88
C ALA A 42 1.31 -16.16 -1.35
N ASN A 43 1.07 -17.14 -0.47
CA ASN A 43 1.29 -18.55 -0.78
C ASN A 43 0.29 -19.12 -1.81
N ARG A 44 -0.83 -18.43 -2.07
CA ARG A 44 -1.76 -18.75 -3.17
C ARG A 44 -1.32 -18.16 -4.52
N HIS A 45 -0.45 -17.15 -4.48
CA HIS A 45 0.05 -16.45 -5.67
C HIS A 45 1.59 -16.44 -5.68
N PRO A 46 2.26 -17.62 -5.67
CA PRO A 46 3.70 -17.74 -5.47
C PRO A 46 4.53 -17.09 -6.60
N TYR A 47 3.89 -16.83 -7.74
CA TYR A 47 4.51 -16.19 -8.91
C TYR A 47 4.51 -14.65 -8.84
N ILE A 48 3.84 -14.04 -7.84
CA ILE A 48 3.86 -12.60 -7.63
C ILE A 48 4.93 -12.29 -6.57
N PRO A 49 5.96 -11.49 -6.88
CA PRO A 49 6.97 -11.07 -5.92
C PRO A 49 6.37 -10.44 -4.68
N VAL A 50 6.86 -10.81 -3.51
CA VAL A 50 6.35 -10.38 -2.21
C VAL A 50 7.32 -9.41 -1.55
N ILE A 51 6.78 -8.32 -1.04
CA ILE A 51 7.45 -7.39 -0.13
C ILE A 51 6.82 -7.58 1.25
N THR A 52 7.60 -7.92 2.24
CA THR A 52 7.08 -8.20 3.59
C THR A 52 8.11 -7.94 4.69
N LEU A 53 7.71 -8.16 5.93
CA LEU A 53 8.57 -8.01 7.09
C LEU A 53 9.56 -9.17 7.21
N HIS A 54 10.78 -8.91 7.65
CA HIS A 54 11.81 -9.92 7.90
C HIS A 54 11.30 -11.11 8.72
N LYS A 55 10.56 -10.83 9.80
CA LYS A 55 9.98 -11.88 10.67
C LYS A 55 9.04 -12.86 9.98
N TYR A 56 8.60 -12.57 8.77
CA TYR A 56 7.70 -13.42 7.98
C TYR A 56 8.39 -14.11 6.81
N GLY A 57 9.68 -13.84 6.60
CA GLY A 57 10.43 -14.35 5.45
C GLY A 57 10.34 -15.85 5.25
N ASP A 58 10.44 -16.63 6.34
CA ASP A 58 10.39 -18.10 6.29
C ASP A 58 8.98 -18.67 6.09
N LEU A 59 7.94 -17.86 6.34
CA LEU A 59 6.56 -18.26 6.17
C LEU A 59 6.05 -18.06 4.72
N ILE A 60 6.80 -17.31 3.91
CA ILE A 60 6.47 -17.00 2.53
C ILE A 60 7.17 -17.99 1.60
N LYS A 61 6.38 -18.71 0.80
CA LYS A 61 6.84 -19.77 -0.12
C LYS A 61 7.15 -19.29 -1.54
N THR A 62 7.06 -17.97 -1.81
CA THR A 62 7.42 -17.44 -3.13
C THR A 62 8.92 -17.41 -3.31
N GLU A 63 9.38 -17.62 -4.56
CA GLU A 63 10.80 -17.57 -4.93
C GLU A 63 11.35 -16.14 -4.88
N SER A 64 10.53 -15.14 -5.19
CA SER A 64 10.92 -13.74 -5.19
C SER A 64 10.33 -12.99 -4.01
N LYS A 65 11.17 -12.63 -3.04
CA LYS A 65 10.77 -11.88 -1.86
C LYS A 65 11.78 -10.79 -1.50
N GLU A 66 11.27 -9.63 -1.13
CA GLU A 66 12.04 -8.52 -0.56
C GLU A 66 11.62 -8.36 0.90
N LEU A 67 12.61 -8.37 1.81
CA LEU A 67 12.38 -8.37 3.25
C LEU A 67 12.90 -7.07 3.86
N TYR A 68 12.04 -6.38 4.59
CA TYR A 68 12.39 -5.15 5.30
C TYR A 68 11.88 -5.20 6.74
N ASN A 69 12.55 -4.51 7.63
CA ASN A 69 12.03 -4.20 8.95
C ASN A 69 11.16 -2.95 8.88
N THR A 70 10.52 -2.63 9.99
CA THR A 70 9.78 -1.37 10.15
C THR A 70 10.30 -0.61 11.34
N PHE A 71 10.25 0.71 11.25
CA PHE A 71 10.33 1.60 12.40
C PHE A 71 9.08 2.48 12.46
N VAL A 72 8.70 2.86 13.67
CA VAL A 72 7.55 3.74 13.87
C VAL A 72 7.91 5.14 13.39
N TYR A 73 7.06 5.70 12.52
CA TYR A 73 7.22 7.08 12.09
C TYR A 73 7.24 8.05 13.28
N GLY A 74 8.17 8.96 13.26
CA GLY A 74 8.38 9.96 14.30
C GLY A 74 8.66 11.34 13.73
N ASN A 75 9.10 12.26 14.60
CA ASN A 75 9.32 13.67 14.26
C ASN A 75 10.55 13.95 13.38
N ASP A 76 11.36 12.95 13.09
CA ASP A 76 12.56 13.05 12.25
C ASP A 76 12.26 13.10 10.75
N ASN A 77 11.01 12.94 10.35
CA ASN A 77 10.55 12.93 8.95
C ASN A 77 11.29 11.92 8.05
N VAL A 78 11.82 10.86 8.63
CA VAL A 78 12.52 9.81 7.89
C VAL A 78 11.52 8.80 7.35
N ILE A 79 11.64 8.44 6.06
CA ILE A 79 10.75 7.49 5.38
C ILE A 79 11.36 6.10 5.33
N TYR A 80 12.68 5.99 5.22
CA TYR A 80 13.41 4.71 5.21
C TYR A 80 14.82 4.91 5.76
N LYS A 81 15.36 3.84 6.33
CA LYS A 81 16.75 3.75 6.85
C LYS A 81 17.29 2.38 6.45
N ASP A 82 18.33 2.32 5.63
CA ASP A 82 18.92 1.04 5.17
C ASP A 82 17.87 0.01 4.70
N SER A 83 17.63 -1.02 5.51
CA SER A 83 16.64 -2.08 5.26
C SER A 83 15.34 -1.91 6.06
N GLU A 84 15.05 -0.72 6.54
CA GLU A 84 13.86 -0.43 7.34
C GLU A 84 12.98 0.61 6.64
N LEU A 85 11.66 0.43 6.74
CA LEU A 85 10.66 1.33 6.18
C LEU A 85 9.80 1.94 7.28
N ALA A 86 9.48 3.22 7.15
CA ALA A 86 8.59 3.89 8.09
C ALA A 86 7.18 3.29 8.04
N TRP A 87 6.54 3.21 9.20
CA TRP A 87 5.23 2.61 9.38
C TRP A 87 4.42 3.38 10.43
N CYS A 88 3.18 3.70 10.10
CA CYS A 88 2.23 4.42 10.96
C CYS A 88 1.05 3.54 11.41
N GLY A 89 1.10 2.23 11.17
CA GLY A 89 0.04 1.29 11.54
C GLY A 89 -0.72 0.69 10.38
N PHE A 90 -0.49 1.14 9.14
CA PHE A 90 -1.20 0.63 7.96
C PHE A 90 -0.25 0.08 6.90
N THR A 91 -0.69 -0.96 6.20
CA THR A 91 0.10 -1.57 5.11
C THR A 91 0.35 -0.59 3.95
N HIS A 92 -0.54 0.37 3.72
CA HIS A 92 -0.33 1.38 2.69
C HIS A 92 0.80 2.36 3.03
N ASP A 93 1.04 2.69 4.31
CA ASP A 93 2.19 3.52 4.71
C ASP A 93 3.50 2.84 4.31
N TYR A 94 3.59 1.56 4.60
CA TYR A 94 4.72 0.72 4.24
C TYR A 94 4.92 0.64 2.71
N ALA A 95 3.83 0.53 1.94
CA ALA A 95 3.87 0.51 0.49
C ALA A 95 4.35 1.85 -0.10
N ILE A 96 3.94 2.98 0.49
CA ILE A 96 4.38 4.32 0.08
C ILE A 96 5.87 4.48 0.40
N SER A 97 6.32 4.11 1.61
CA SER A 97 7.73 4.13 2.02
C SER A 97 8.60 3.34 1.06
N TYR A 98 8.19 2.12 0.74
CA TYR A 98 8.87 1.27 -0.24
C TYR A 98 8.95 1.93 -1.61
N SER A 99 7.86 2.47 -2.10
CA SER A 99 7.81 3.12 -3.42
C SER A 99 8.76 4.32 -3.49
N ILE A 100 8.80 5.16 -2.45
CA ILE A 100 9.72 6.30 -2.37
C ILE A 100 11.19 5.81 -2.31
N MET A 101 11.50 4.81 -1.51
CA MET A 101 12.82 4.21 -1.42
C MET A 101 13.30 3.66 -2.78
N LYS A 102 12.40 3.08 -3.57
CA LYS A 102 12.68 2.61 -4.94
C LYS A 102 12.77 3.74 -5.97
N GLY A 103 12.58 5.00 -5.57
CA GLY A 103 12.76 6.18 -6.42
C GLY A 103 11.53 6.60 -7.22
N TYR A 104 10.36 6.01 -6.98
CA TYR A 104 9.12 6.43 -7.65
C TYR A 104 8.74 7.86 -7.24
N LYS A 105 8.49 8.71 -8.25
CA LYS A 105 8.18 10.14 -8.05
C LYS A 105 6.70 10.47 -8.13
N ASN A 106 5.90 9.56 -8.67
CA ASN A 106 4.45 9.69 -8.74
C ASN A 106 3.82 8.41 -8.20
N ILE A 107 3.03 8.53 -7.15
CA ILE A 107 2.38 7.40 -6.46
C ILE A 107 0.88 7.65 -6.48
N VAL A 108 0.12 6.71 -7.04
CA VAL A 108 -1.34 6.80 -7.14
C VAL A 108 -1.98 5.77 -6.23
N LEU A 109 -2.80 6.22 -5.30
CA LEU A 109 -3.54 5.39 -4.36
C LEU A 109 -4.92 5.06 -4.95
N ILE A 110 -5.17 3.78 -5.21
CA ILE A 110 -6.46 3.29 -5.70
C ILE A 110 -7.08 2.38 -4.64
N GLY A 111 -8.13 2.86 -3.97
CA GLY A 111 -8.80 2.14 -2.88
C GLY A 111 -7.92 1.91 -1.65
N ALA A 112 -6.83 2.65 -1.50
CA ALA A 112 -5.95 2.64 -0.34
C ALA A 112 -6.02 3.98 0.40
N ALA A 113 -5.69 3.97 1.69
CA ALA A 113 -5.71 5.14 2.56
C ALA A 113 -7.08 5.86 2.59
N ASP A 114 -8.15 5.09 2.45
CA ASP A 114 -9.53 5.56 2.59
C ASP A 114 -9.97 5.36 4.03
N PHE A 115 -9.72 6.34 4.87
CA PHE A 115 -10.04 6.28 6.29
C PHE A 115 -11.53 6.51 6.60
N THR A 116 -12.35 6.76 5.59
CA THR A 116 -13.74 7.21 5.77
C THR A 116 -14.72 6.09 6.07
N GLN A 117 -14.43 4.86 5.72
CA GLN A 117 -15.32 3.73 5.98
C GLN A 117 -14.50 2.50 6.35
N GLY A 118 -14.58 2.10 7.61
CA GLY A 118 -13.95 0.88 8.12
C GLY A 118 -14.57 -0.38 7.52
N GLY A 119 -14.30 -0.60 6.24
CA GLY A 119 -14.65 -1.82 5.53
C GLY A 119 -13.42 -2.33 4.81
N HIS A 120 -12.86 -3.44 5.28
CA HIS A 120 -11.97 -4.21 4.43
C HIS A 120 -12.74 -4.70 3.21
N TYR A 121 -12.04 -4.86 2.10
CA TYR A 121 -12.52 -5.40 0.83
C TYR A 121 -13.19 -6.79 0.95
N SER A 122 -12.98 -7.50 2.05
CA SER A 122 -13.75 -8.66 2.49
C SER A 122 -14.70 -8.18 3.58
N ASN A 123 -15.99 -8.27 3.35
CA ASN A 123 -17.08 -7.91 4.27
C ASN A 123 -17.07 -8.61 5.65
N THR A 124 -15.97 -9.25 6.05
CA THR A 124 -15.90 -10.10 7.23
C THR A 124 -15.25 -9.46 8.44
N ASP A 125 -14.41 -8.43 8.26
CA ASP A 125 -13.73 -7.81 9.39
C ASP A 125 -13.80 -6.28 9.27
N ILE A 126 -14.63 -5.65 10.10
CA ILE A 126 -14.67 -4.21 10.24
C ILE A 126 -13.50 -3.80 11.13
N PHE A 127 -12.35 -3.54 10.55
CA PHE A 127 -11.25 -2.91 11.25
C PHE A 127 -11.57 -1.42 11.41
N LYS A 128 -11.73 -0.98 12.66
CA LYS A 128 -11.82 0.44 12.99
C LYS A 128 -10.49 0.87 13.60
N PRO A 129 -9.60 1.53 12.84
CA PRO A 129 -8.37 2.04 13.40
C PRO A 129 -8.67 3.11 14.46
N SER A 130 -7.78 3.28 15.43
CA SER A 130 -7.88 4.40 16.35
C SER A 130 -7.69 5.72 15.61
N ASN A 131 -8.30 6.79 16.11
CA ASN A 131 -8.15 8.13 15.54
C ASN A 131 -6.68 8.57 15.50
N ASP A 132 -5.88 8.18 16.49
CA ASP A 132 -4.45 8.51 16.55
C ASP A 132 -3.66 7.87 15.40
N LEU A 133 -3.92 6.60 15.08
CA LEU A 133 -3.30 5.94 13.95
C LEU A 133 -3.69 6.59 12.62
N VAL A 134 -4.97 6.94 12.47
CA VAL A 134 -5.45 7.64 11.25
C VAL A 134 -4.78 8.99 11.12
N THR A 135 -4.70 9.77 12.21
CA THR A 135 -4.05 11.08 12.23
C THR A 135 -2.57 10.97 11.89
N MET A 136 -1.87 10.01 12.49
CA MET A 136 -0.45 9.78 12.24
C MET A 136 -0.18 9.37 10.79
N SER A 137 -0.98 8.47 10.22
CA SER A 137 -0.85 8.05 8.82
C SER A 137 -1.16 9.18 7.85
N LYS A 138 -2.19 10.00 8.13
CA LYS A 138 -2.48 11.20 7.35
C LYS A 138 -1.31 12.18 7.35
N ASP A 139 -0.82 12.54 8.52
CA ASP A 139 0.32 13.43 8.67
C ASP A 139 1.54 12.92 7.91
N TYR A 140 1.82 11.64 8.05
CA TYR A 140 2.91 10.97 7.35
C TYR A 140 2.80 11.10 5.83
N ILE A 141 1.62 10.83 5.27
CA ILE A 141 1.40 10.89 3.82
C ILE A 141 1.43 12.34 3.32
N GLU A 142 0.69 13.24 3.98
CA GLU A 142 0.47 14.61 3.55
C GLU A 142 1.69 15.50 3.76
N ASN A 143 2.41 15.35 4.87
CA ASN A 143 3.45 16.28 5.29
C ASN A 143 4.87 15.71 5.14
N THR A 144 5.03 14.39 5.06
CA THR A 144 6.35 13.77 4.90
C THR A 144 6.51 13.13 3.53
N CYS A 145 5.69 12.16 3.15
CA CYS A 145 5.82 11.48 1.86
C CYS A 145 5.68 12.44 0.68
N SER A 146 4.77 13.41 0.77
CA SER A 146 4.55 14.42 -0.29
C SER A 146 5.74 15.34 -0.57
N LYS A 147 6.74 15.40 0.31
CA LYS A 147 8.01 16.09 0.04
C LYS A 147 8.96 15.30 -0.87
N HIS A 148 8.77 13.99 -0.96
CA HIS A 148 9.66 13.07 -1.69
C HIS A 148 9.05 12.56 -3.00
N ALA A 149 7.71 12.52 -3.07
CA ALA A 149 6.97 12.09 -4.26
C ALA A 149 5.64 12.83 -4.37
N ASN A 150 5.11 12.93 -5.60
CA ASN A 150 3.75 13.39 -5.81
C ASN A 150 2.80 12.25 -5.44
N ILE A 151 1.97 12.45 -4.43
CA ILE A 151 0.95 11.48 -4.00
C ILE A 151 -0.40 11.90 -4.57
N TYR A 152 -1.09 10.95 -5.16
CA TYR A 152 -2.44 11.13 -5.73
C TYR A 152 -3.40 10.10 -5.14
N THR A 153 -4.66 10.45 -5.04
CA THR A 153 -5.73 9.49 -4.74
C THR A 153 -6.81 9.52 -5.81
N CYS A 154 -7.29 8.34 -6.21
CA CYS A 154 -8.45 8.21 -7.09
C CYS A 154 -9.77 8.21 -6.30
N ASN A 155 -9.74 8.19 -4.97
CA ASN A 155 -10.94 8.23 -4.16
C ASN A 155 -11.39 9.67 -3.90
N VAL A 156 -12.53 10.04 -4.48
CA VAL A 156 -13.14 11.38 -4.31
C VAL A 156 -13.57 11.67 -2.87
N LYS A 157 -13.82 10.64 -2.08
CA LYS A 157 -14.25 10.74 -0.66
C LYS A 157 -13.08 10.59 0.33
N SER A 158 -11.86 10.40 -0.13
CA SER A 158 -10.71 10.27 0.76
C SER A 158 -10.55 11.50 1.64
N VAL A 159 -10.19 11.29 2.90
CA VAL A 159 -9.89 12.37 3.85
C VAL A 159 -8.46 12.92 3.70
N LEU A 160 -7.63 12.30 2.85
CA LEU A 160 -6.28 12.79 2.57
C LEU A 160 -6.32 14.12 1.82
N ASN A 161 -5.51 15.06 2.25
CA ASN A 161 -5.28 16.32 1.56
C ASN A 161 -4.13 16.18 0.53
N VAL A 162 -4.33 15.30 -0.44
CA VAL A 162 -3.43 15.07 -1.58
C VAL A 162 -4.17 15.32 -2.89
N LYS A 163 -3.44 15.41 -3.98
CA LYS A 163 -4.03 15.66 -5.31
C LYS A 163 -5.03 14.54 -5.67
N ARG A 164 -6.17 14.94 -6.25
CA ARG A 164 -7.16 14.01 -6.80
C ARG A 164 -6.82 13.69 -8.25
N LEU A 165 -6.95 12.43 -8.61
CA LEU A 165 -6.76 11.97 -9.98
C LEU A 165 -7.98 11.14 -10.40
N ALA A 166 -8.62 11.51 -11.49
CA ALA A 166 -9.70 10.69 -12.04
C ALA A 166 -9.13 9.36 -12.54
N ILE A 167 -9.72 8.24 -12.14
CA ILE A 167 -9.21 6.92 -12.53
C ILE A 167 -9.13 6.77 -14.05
N ASN A 168 -10.06 7.38 -14.79
CA ASN A 168 -10.08 7.35 -16.26
C ASN A 168 -8.88 8.06 -16.90
N SER A 169 -8.21 9.00 -16.19
CA SER A 169 -7.00 9.63 -16.70
C SER A 169 -5.79 8.68 -16.76
N LEU A 170 -5.86 7.55 -16.08
CA LEU A 170 -4.85 6.48 -16.12
C LEU A 170 -5.05 5.50 -17.29
N LEU A 171 -6.15 5.63 -18.04
CA LEU A 171 -6.46 4.77 -19.18
C LEU A 171 -5.83 5.27 -20.50
N ASN A 172 -5.46 6.55 -20.54
CA ASN A 172 -4.80 7.21 -21.65
C ASN A 172 -3.29 7.21 -21.47
#